data_7ae0dc9d0dcec4fbeba995222d2c4f46
#
_entry.id   7ae0dc9d0dcec4fbeba995222d2c4f46
#
_cell.length_a   1.000
_cell.length_b   1.000
_cell.length_c   1.000
_cell.angle_alpha   90.00
_cell.angle_beta   90.00
_cell.angle_gamma   90.00
#
_symmetry.space_group_name_H-M   'P 1'
#
loop_
_entity.id
_entity.type
_entity.pdbx_description
1 polymer ?
#
loop_
_entity_poly.entity_id
_entity_poly.type
_entity_poly.pdbx_seq_one_letter_code
_entity_poly.pdbx_strand_id
1 'polypeptide(L)'
;LWEKMNNPNFNPLEFEGFKNDAGLNSFTLSPQKWIVSTNAIGIISRPGRYGGTFAHTDIAFEFASWVSPEFKLYVIKDYQRLKSDEAHRLEIGWDTKRELSKINYRIHTDAIKEFLITPELTKQEQSYKYATEADILNVAIFGKTAKQWREETGFKRGNMRDFASVEQLIVLVNLESMNADLIHQGLSTQDRLKKLRSVAYYQLNSLYN
;
A
#
# COMPACT_ATOMS: atom_id res chain seq x y z
N LEU A 1 -9.65 -28.76 -4.51
CA LEU A 1 -8.89 -27.76 -3.77
C LEU A 1 -9.79 -26.58 -3.37
N TRP A 2 -10.48 -25.95 -4.33
CA TRP A 2 -11.36 -24.78 -4.08
C TRP A 2 -12.39 -25.04 -2.97
N GLU A 3 -13.10 -26.18 -3.03
CA GLU A 3 -14.08 -26.59 -2.01
C GLU A 3 -13.44 -26.70 -0.60
N LYS A 4 -12.24 -27.33 -0.53
CA LYS A 4 -11.53 -27.45 0.77
C LYS A 4 -11.15 -26.10 1.37
N MET A 5 -10.96 -25.07 0.56
CA MET A 5 -10.57 -23.73 1.01
C MET A 5 -11.77 -22.86 1.37
N ASN A 6 -12.90 -23.02 0.66
CA ASN A 6 -14.02 -22.08 0.70
C ASN A 6 -15.32 -22.68 1.24
N ASN A 7 -15.37 -23.99 1.48
CA ASN A 7 -16.57 -24.70 1.93
C ASN A 7 -16.30 -25.54 3.18
N PRO A 8 -16.67 -25.06 4.37
CA PRO A 8 -16.47 -25.77 5.62
C PRO A 8 -17.30 -27.06 5.72
N ASN A 9 -18.37 -27.21 4.91
CA ASN A 9 -19.23 -28.37 4.91
C ASN A 9 -18.85 -29.39 3.81
N PHE A 10 -17.75 -29.17 3.11
CA PHE A 10 -17.28 -30.10 2.08
C PHE A 10 -16.91 -31.45 2.67
N ASN A 11 -17.41 -32.53 2.04
CA ASN A 11 -17.11 -33.91 2.46
C ASN A 11 -15.86 -34.47 1.72
N PRO A 12 -14.68 -34.42 2.35
CA PRO A 12 -13.45 -34.91 1.71
C PRO A 12 -13.39 -36.42 1.59
N LEU A 13 -14.13 -37.17 2.40
CA LEU A 13 -14.13 -38.65 2.36
C LEU A 13 -14.81 -39.15 1.08
N GLU A 14 -15.95 -38.59 0.73
CA GLU A 14 -16.64 -38.89 -0.53
C GLU A 14 -15.78 -38.54 -1.76
N PHE A 15 -15.05 -37.41 -1.68
CA PHE A 15 -14.11 -37.05 -2.73
C PHE A 15 -13.00 -38.09 -2.92
N GLU A 16 -12.39 -38.59 -1.85
CA GLU A 16 -11.38 -39.64 -1.94
C GLU A 16 -11.99 -40.97 -2.45
N GLY A 17 -13.23 -41.27 -2.09
CA GLY A 17 -13.98 -42.40 -2.67
C GLY A 17 -14.09 -42.26 -4.19
N PHE A 18 -14.53 -41.13 -4.71
CA PHE A 18 -14.59 -40.91 -6.16
C PHE A 18 -13.21 -41.00 -6.85
N LYS A 19 -12.16 -40.52 -6.20
CA LYS A 19 -10.78 -40.69 -6.74
C LYS A 19 -10.37 -42.13 -6.88
N ASN A 20 -10.68 -42.97 -5.90
CA ASN A 20 -10.36 -44.38 -5.93
C ASN A 20 -11.13 -45.13 -6.99
N ASP A 21 -12.41 -44.75 -7.21
CA ASP A 21 -13.26 -45.37 -8.22
C ASP A 21 -12.99 -44.89 -9.64
N ALA A 22 -12.35 -43.72 -9.81
CA ALA A 22 -12.15 -43.08 -11.12
C ALA A 22 -11.38 -43.91 -12.17
N GLY A 23 -10.65 -44.96 -11.73
CA GLY A 23 -9.94 -45.89 -12.62
C GLY A 23 -10.79 -47.06 -13.09
N LEU A 24 -12.02 -47.24 -12.58
CA LEU A 24 -12.87 -48.39 -12.94
C LEU A 24 -13.66 -48.07 -14.23
N ASN A 25 -13.79 -49.10 -15.11
CA ASN A 25 -14.53 -48.97 -16.39
C ASN A 25 -16.02 -48.62 -16.20
N SER A 26 -16.60 -48.96 -15.04
CA SER A 26 -17.96 -48.64 -14.65
C SER A 26 -18.14 -47.32 -13.98
N PHE A 27 -17.08 -46.57 -13.75
CA PHE A 27 -17.14 -45.30 -13.03
C PHE A 27 -17.83 -44.21 -13.85
N THR A 28 -18.87 -43.66 -13.28
CA THR A 28 -19.57 -42.48 -13.80
C THR A 28 -19.86 -41.48 -12.72
N LEU A 29 -19.52 -40.22 -12.93
CA LEU A 29 -19.73 -39.14 -11.98
C LEU A 29 -20.41 -37.95 -12.69
N SER A 30 -21.72 -37.79 -12.43
CA SER A 30 -22.43 -36.61 -12.91
C SER A 30 -22.16 -35.40 -12.00
N PRO A 31 -22.24 -34.16 -12.49
CA PRO A 31 -22.14 -32.96 -11.70
C PRO A 31 -23.09 -32.95 -10.49
N GLN A 32 -24.34 -33.43 -10.70
CA GLN A 32 -25.32 -33.51 -9.62
C GLN A 32 -24.92 -34.51 -8.53
N LYS A 33 -24.40 -35.68 -8.90
CA LYS A 33 -23.90 -36.68 -7.95
C LYS A 33 -22.72 -36.12 -7.16
N TRP A 34 -21.81 -35.44 -7.84
CA TRP A 34 -20.69 -34.72 -7.18
C TRP A 34 -21.20 -33.73 -6.12
N ILE A 35 -22.12 -32.81 -6.51
CA ILE A 35 -22.64 -31.76 -5.63
C ILE A 35 -23.28 -32.36 -4.37
N VAL A 36 -24.17 -33.35 -4.55
CA VAL A 36 -24.93 -33.94 -3.44
C VAL A 36 -24.04 -34.74 -2.51
N SER A 37 -23.15 -35.58 -3.04
CA SER A 37 -22.31 -36.46 -2.18
C SER A 37 -21.22 -35.70 -1.44
N THR A 38 -20.64 -34.67 -2.04
CA THR A 38 -19.54 -33.91 -1.44
C THR A 38 -19.97 -32.62 -0.74
N ASN A 39 -21.26 -32.29 -0.76
CA ASN A 39 -21.79 -30.98 -0.33
C ASN A 39 -21.11 -29.78 -1.02
N ALA A 40 -20.75 -29.93 -2.30
CA ALA A 40 -20.05 -28.91 -3.06
C ALA A 40 -20.94 -27.67 -3.29
N ILE A 41 -20.34 -26.50 -3.15
CA ILE A 41 -21.00 -25.19 -3.39
C ILE A 41 -20.40 -24.44 -4.58
N GLY A 42 -19.21 -24.79 -5.02
CA GLY A 42 -18.51 -24.12 -6.13
C GLY A 42 -19.06 -24.47 -7.52
N ILE A 43 -19.94 -25.47 -7.62
CA ILE A 43 -20.57 -25.92 -8.87
C ILE A 43 -22.08 -26.06 -8.66
N ILE A 44 -22.87 -25.57 -9.63
CA ILE A 44 -24.33 -25.70 -9.64
C ILE A 44 -24.73 -26.40 -10.95
N SER A 45 -25.51 -27.47 -10.86
CA SER A 45 -26.02 -28.19 -12.01
C SER A 45 -27.55 -28.09 -12.09
N ARG A 46 -28.06 -27.68 -13.24
CA ARG A 46 -29.48 -27.58 -13.55
C ARG A 46 -29.82 -28.52 -14.70
N PRO A 47 -30.72 -29.48 -14.53
CA PRO A 47 -31.16 -30.38 -15.62
C PRO A 47 -32.11 -29.66 -16.58
N GLY A 48 -32.27 -30.25 -17.78
CA GLY A 48 -33.28 -29.81 -18.77
C GLY A 48 -32.68 -29.04 -19.95
N ARG A 49 -33.56 -28.74 -20.93
CA ARG A 49 -33.20 -28.12 -22.23
C ARG A 49 -32.46 -26.79 -22.08
N TYR A 50 -32.78 -26.03 -21.03
CA TYR A 50 -32.15 -24.74 -20.70
C TYR A 50 -31.26 -24.83 -19.43
N GLY A 51 -30.94 -26.05 -19.05
CA GLY A 51 -30.06 -26.33 -17.94
C GLY A 51 -28.57 -26.15 -18.30
N GLY A 52 -27.71 -26.57 -17.39
CA GLY A 52 -26.25 -26.54 -17.58
C GLY A 52 -25.53 -26.68 -16.25
N THR A 53 -24.22 -26.75 -16.34
CA THR A 53 -23.34 -26.73 -15.18
C THR A 53 -22.67 -25.38 -15.11
N PHE A 54 -22.84 -24.71 -14.00
CA PHE A 54 -22.25 -23.39 -13.68
C PHE A 54 -21.23 -23.59 -12.56
N ALA A 55 -20.14 -22.87 -12.60
CA ALA A 55 -19.09 -22.96 -11.61
C ALA A 55 -18.67 -21.58 -11.09
N HIS A 56 -18.12 -21.56 -9.89
CA HIS A 56 -17.43 -20.36 -9.41
C HIS A 56 -16.35 -19.94 -10.40
N THR A 57 -16.07 -18.64 -10.49
CA THR A 57 -15.14 -18.07 -11.47
C THR A 57 -13.77 -18.78 -11.46
N ASP A 58 -13.21 -19.04 -10.29
CA ASP A 58 -11.90 -19.69 -10.16
C ASP A 58 -11.92 -21.10 -10.75
N ILE A 59 -13.01 -21.86 -10.49
CA ILE A 59 -13.18 -23.22 -11.03
C ILE A 59 -13.38 -23.18 -12.55
N ALA A 60 -14.13 -22.19 -13.03
CA ALA A 60 -14.36 -22.00 -14.45
C ALA A 60 -13.06 -21.64 -15.21
N PHE A 61 -12.22 -20.78 -14.63
CA PHE A 61 -10.90 -20.44 -15.18
C PHE A 61 -9.97 -21.65 -15.23
N GLU A 62 -9.93 -22.46 -14.16
CA GLU A 62 -9.11 -23.68 -14.13
C GLU A 62 -9.61 -24.68 -15.17
N PHE A 63 -10.91 -24.88 -15.30
CA PHE A 63 -11.50 -25.73 -16.32
C PHE A 63 -11.17 -25.26 -17.74
N ALA A 64 -11.34 -23.97 -18.02
CA ALA A 64 -10.99 -23.37 -19.30
C ALA A 64 -9.49 -23.54 -19.62
N SER A 65 -8.62 -23.40 -18.60
CA SER A 65 -7.17 -23.61 -18.72
C SER A 65 -6.82 -25.07 -19.02
N TRP A 66 -7.61 -26.02 -18.52
CA TRP A 66 -7.44 -27.44 -18.79
C TRP A 66 -7.90 -27.79 -20.23
N VAL A 67 -8.99 -27.20 -20.69
CA VAL A 67 -9.57 -27.45 -22.04
C VAL A 67 -8.72 -26.79 -23.14
N SER A 68 -8.20 -25.58 -22.90
CA SER A 68 -7.42 -24.80 -23.87
C SER A 68 -6.06 -24.38 -23.32
N PRO A 69 -4.98 -24.99 -23.79
CA PRO A 69 -3.60 -24.57 -23.48
C PRO A 69 -3.33 -23.11 -23.88
N GLU A 70 -3.96 -22.63 -24.97
CA GLU A 70 -3.85 -21.24 -25.45
C GLU A 70 -4.45 -20.30 -24.44
N PHE A 71 -5.63 -20.61 -23.89
CA PHE A 71 -6.28 -19.84 -22.83
C PHE A 71 -5.41 -19.78 -21.58
N LYS A 72 -4.83 -20.91 -21.17
CA LYS A 72 -3.89 -20.96 -20.03
C LYS A 72 -2.70 -20.04 -20.24
N LEU A 73 -2.11 -20.07 -21.44
CA LEU A 73 -0.99 -19.20 -21.77
C LEU A 73 -1.38 -17.73 -21.78
N TYR A 74 -2.58 -17.43 -22.28
CA TYR A 74 -3.12 -16.07 -22.25
C TYR A 74 -3.27 -15.54 -20.83
N VAL A 75 -3.87 -16.31 -19.93
CA VAL A 75 -4.03 -15.92 -18.50
C VAL A 75 -2.68 -15.69 -17.84
N ILE A 76 -1.69 -16.55 -18.09
CA ILE A 76 -0.33 -16.39 -17.54
C ILE A 76 0.32 -15.08 -18.05
N LYS A 77 0.22 -14.80 -19.35
CA LYS A 77 0.78 -13.60 -19.94
C LYS A 77 0.08 -12.32 -19.44
N ASP A 78 -1.23 -12.37 -19.29
CA ASP A 78 -2.00 -11.23 -18.80
C ASP A 78 -1.68 -10.95 -17.33
N TYR A 79 -1.54 -11.99 -16.51
CA TYR A 79 -1.05 -11.85 -15.12
C TYR A 79 0.34 -11.22 -15.05
N GLN A 80 1.28 -11.68 -15.90
CA GLN A 80 2.64 -11.11 -15.95
C GLN A 80 2.62 -9.64 -16.35
N ARG A 81 1.78 -9.28 -17.35
CA ARG A 81 1.59 -7.89 -17.78
C ARG A 81 1.05 -7.04 -16.64
N LEU A 82 -0.01 -7.47 -15.96
CA LEU A 82 -0.61 -6.75 -14.83
C LEU A 82 0.38 -6.55 -13.69
N LYS A 83 1.20 -7.55 -13.38
CA LYS A 83 2.26 -7.45 -12.37
C LYS A 83 3.36 -6.46 -12.76
N SER A 84 3.75 -6.45 -14.03
CA SER A 84 4.71 -5.47 -14.56
C SER A 84 4.15 -4.05 -14.49
N ASP A 85 2.89 -3.85 -14.90
CA ASP A 85 2.21 -2.56 -14.86
C ASP A 85 2.05 -2.04 -13.42
N GLU A 86 1.74 -2.93 -12.47
CA GLU A 86 1.65 -2.60 -11.05
C GLU A 86 3.01 -2.13 -10.50
N ALA A 87 4.08 -2.88 -10.79
CA ALA A 87 5.44 -2.53 -10.39
C ALA A 87 5.86 -1.16 -10.97
N HIS A 88 5.58 -0.93 -12.25
CA HIS A 88 5.90 0.33 -12.90
C HIS A 88 5.11 1.53 -12.34
N ARG A 89 3.82 1.35 -12.01
CA ARG A 89 3.02 2.40 -11.34
C ARG A 89 3.56 2.74 -9.95
N LEU A 90 4.00 1.74 -9.19
CA LEU A 90 4.62 1.94 -7.88
C LEU A 90 5.94 2.70 -8.02
N GLU A 91 6.76 2.38 -9.00
CA GLU A 91 8.03 3.04 -9.30
C GLU A 91 7.83 4.52 -9.69
N ILE A 92 6.93 4.81 -10.64
CA ILE A 92 6.60 6.20 -11.02
C ILE A 92 6.03 6.99 -9.84
N GLY A 93 5.15 6.40 -9.06
CA GLY A 93 4.59 7.04 -7.86
C GLY A 93 5.67 7.39 -6.84
N TRP A 94 6.65 6.50 -6.66
CA TRP A 94 7.77 6.70 -5.76
C TRP A 94 8.73 7.80 -6.25
N ASP A 95 9.07 7.81 -7.54
CA ASP A 95 9.95 8.82 -8.13
C ASP A 95 9.32 10.21 -8.10
N THR A 96 8.05 10.34 -8.42
CA THR A 96 7.33 11.62 -8.35
C THR A 96 7.29 12.18 -6.93
N LYS A 97 7.02 11.34 -5.93
CA LYS A 97 7.03 11.74 -4.51
C LYS A 97 8.44 12.18 -4.07
N ARG A 98 9.45 11.46 -4.50
CA ARG A 98 10.84 11.78 -4.20
C ARG A 98 11.27 13.12 -4.80
N GLU A 99 10.89 13.40 -6.04
CA GLU A 99 11.19 14.69 -6.68
C GLU A 99 10.44 15.86 -6.03
N LEU A 100 9.15 15.69 -5.71
CA LEU A 100 8.40 16.71 -4.98
C LEU A 100 9.01 17.00 -3.60
N SER A 101 9.43 15.96 -2.88
CA SER A 101 10.10 16.13 -1.58
C SER A 101 11.42 16.88 -1.72
N LYS A 102 12.21 16.64 -2.76
CA LYS A 102 13.45 17.38 -3.03
C LYS A 102 13.19 18.85 -3.33
N ILE A 103 12.19 19.15 -4.15
CA ILE A 103 11.83 20.52 -4.53
C ILE A 103 11.38 21.31 -3.30
N ASN A 104 10.46 20.77 -2.49
CA ASN A 104 9.97 21.46 -1.31
C ASN A 104 11.02 21.59 -0.21
N TYR A 105 11.84 20.58 -0.01
CA TYR A 105 13.00 20.67 0.87
C TYR A 105 13.94 21.81 0.44
N ARG A 106 14.18 21.97 -0.87
CA ARG A 106 14.98 23.07 -1.39
C ARG A 106 14.34 24.44 -1.13
N ILE A 107 13.05 24.59 -1.43
CA ILE A 107 12.30 25.83 -1.13
C ILE A 107 12.43 26.19 0.35
N HIS A 108 12.25 25.22 1.24
CA HIS A 108 12.36 25.44 2.68
C HIS A 108 13.77 25.80 3.11
N THR A 109 14.80 25.12 2.61
CA THR A 109 16.21 25.43 2.95
C THR A 109 16.68 26.75 2.37
N ASP A 110 16.19 27.15 1.20
CA ASP A 110 16.50 28.46 0.62
C ASP A 110 15.88 29.59 1.47
N ALA A 111 14.64 29.44 1.94
CA ALA A 111 14.01 30.40 2.85
C ALA A 111 14.79 30.50 4.20
N ILE A 112 15.24 29.39 4.77
CA ILE A 112 16.08 29.41 5.98
C ILE A 112 17.37 30.19 5.71
N LYS A 113 18.02 29.90 4.57
CA LYS A 113 19.27 30.54 4.20
C LYS A 113 19.12 32.06 4.03
N GLU A 114 18.05 32.49 3.39
CA GLU A 114 17.83 33.90 3.05
C GLU A 114 17.39 34.74 4.27
N PHE A 115 16.53 34.20 5.12
CA PHE A 115 15.88 34.97 6.19
C PHE A 115 16.37 34.66 7.60
N LEU A 116 16.94 33.47 7.85
CA LEU A 116 17.31 33.05 9.20
C LEU A 116 18.83 32.91 9.40
N ILE A 117 19.62 32.90 8.30
CA ILE A 117 21.08 32.81 8.37
C ILE A 117 21.66 34.17 8.05
N THR A 118 22.36 34.77 9.05
CA THR A 118 23.09 36.02 8.86
C THR A 118 24.59 35.74 8.62
N PRO A 119 25.31 36.66 7.96
CA PRO A 119 26.75 36.48 7.67
C PRO A 119 27.64 36.32 8.92
N GLU A 120 27.17 36.77 10.08
CA GLU A 120 27.91 36.67 11.32
C GLU A 120 27.89 35.26 11.93
N LEU A 121 26.96 34.39 11.51
CA LEU A 121 26.83 33.04 12.07
C LEU A 121 27.96 32.12 11.61
N THR A 122 28.57 31.44 12.57
CA THR A 122 29.53 30.37 12.29
C THR A 122 28.89 29.20 11.57
N LYS A 123 29.67 28.37 10.90
CA LYS A 123 29.18 27.16 10.23
C LYS A 123 28.43 26.22 11.19
N GLN A 124 28.84 26.17 12.45
CA GLN A 124 28.18 25.36 13.47
C GLN A 124 26.79 25.90 13.82
N GLU A 125 26.68 27.23 14.01
CA GLU A 125 25.40 27.89 14.29
C GLU A 125 24.43 27.78 13.09
N GLN A 126 24.93 27.91 11.85
CA GLN A 126 24.14 27.69 10.65
C GLN A 126 23.58 26.25 10.61
N SER A 127 24.42 25.24 10.85
CA SER A 127 23.99 23.84 10.91
C SER A 127 22.93 23.61 11.99
N TYR A 128 23.10 24.22 13.16
CA TYR A 128 22.11 24.16 14.24
C TYR A 128 20.77 24.79 13.85
N LYS A 129 20.81 25.91 13.11
CA LYS A 129 19.61 26.57 12.60
C LYS A 129 18.81 25.65 11.67
N TYR A 130 19.47 25.02 10.69
CA TYR A 130 18.84 24.05 9.81
C TYR A 130 18.24 22.86 10.57
N ALA A 131 18.95 22.34 11.56
CA ALA A 131 18.46 21.24 12.39
C ALA A 131 17.23 21.64 13.20
N THR A 132 17.22 22.86 13.78
CA THR A 132 16.08 23.40 14.53
C THR A 132 14.86 23.57 13.64
N GLU A 133 15.02 24.09 12.43
CA GLU A 133 13.93 24.27 11.49
C GLU A 133 13.37 22.92 10.99
N ALA A 134 14.22 21.92 10.78
CA ALA A 134 13.78 20.58 10.49
C ALA A 134 12.99 19.95 11.66
N ASP A 135 13.42 20.21 12.89
CA ASP A 135 12.72 19.71 14.09
C ASP A 135 11.37 20.39 14.33
N ILE A 136 11.16 21.64 13.91
CA ILE A 136 9.84 22.29 13.92
C ILE A 136 8.84 21.47 13.11
N LEU A 137 9.21 21.06 11.91
CA LEU A 137 8.38 20.24 11.03
C LEU A 137 8.15 18.84 11.64
N ASN A 138 9.20 18.21 12.16
CA ASN A 138 9.09 16.93 12.83
C ASN A 138 8.13 16.99 14.03
N VAL A 139 8.24 18.01 14.86
CA VAL A 139 7.35 18.22 16.00
C VAL A 139 5.92 18.53 15.57
N ALA A 140 5.73 19.23 14.46
CA ALA A 140 4.40 19.52 13.94
C ALA A 140 3.63 18.27 13.49
N ILE A 141 4.33 17.30 12.88
CA ILE A 141 3.74 16.08 12.30
C ILE A 141 3.79 14.92 13.28
N PHE A 142 4.96 14.65 13.86
CA PHE A 142 5.23 13.45 14.65
C PHE A 142 5.18 13.70 16.16
N GLY A 143 5.03 14.95 16.60
CA GLY A 143 4.98 15.32 18.00
C GLY A 143 6.34 15.31 18.72
N LYS A 144 7.44 15.00 18.03
CA LYS A 144 8.78 14.84 18.63
C LYS A 144 9.91 15.31 17.72
N THR A 145 11.04 15.68 18.29
CA THR A 145 12.26 16.04 17.57
C THR A 145 12.98 14.78 17.06
N ALA A 146 13.89 14.95 16.11
CA ALA A 146 14.73 13.86 15.62
C ALA A 146 15.59 13.22 16.75
N LYS A 147 16.00 14.02 17.75
CA LYS A 147 16.74 13.52 18.92
C LYS A 147 15.84 12.62 19.78
N GLN A 148 14.65 13.10 20.16
CA GLN A 148 13.69 12.34 20.98
C GLN A 148 13.31 11.02 20.30
N TRP A 149 13.07 11.04 19.01
CA TRP A 149 12.76 9.84 18.26
C TRP A 149 13.88 8.79 18.31
N ARG A 150 15.15 9.22 18.15
CA ARG A 150 16.30 8.32 18.24
C ARG A 150 16.48 7.73 19.64
N GLU A 151 16.22 8.51 20.69
CA GLU A 151 16.28 8.05 22.08
C GLU A 151 15.20 7.00 22.37
N GLU A 152 14.00 7.19 21.86
CA GLU A 152 12.88 6.25 22.05
C GLU A 152 13.04 4.95 21.25
N THR A 153 13.53 5.03 20.01
CA THR A 153 13.62 3.86 19.11
C THR A 153 14.94 3.11 19.25
N GLY A 154 15.97 3.70 19.84
CA GLY A 154 17.31 3.12 19.92
C GLY A 154 18.08 3.12 18.60
N PHE A 155 17.53 3.68 17.52
CA PHE A 155 18.22 3.74 16.22
C PHE A 155 19.36 4.78 16.26
N LYS A 156 20.59 4.31 16.09
CA LYS A 156 21.79 5.19 16.00
C LYS A 156 21.88 5.90 14.63
N ARG A 157 21.29 5.37 13.58
CA ARG A 157 21.27 5.90 12.20
C ARG A 157 19.86 5.79 11.64
N GLY A 158 19.52 6.69 10.72
CA GLY A 158 18.20 6.75 10.08
C GLY A 158 17.51 8.08 10.32
N ASN A 159 16.52 8.35 9.49
CA ASN A 159 15.68 9.53 9.57
C ASN A 159 14.26 9.10 9.95
N MET A 160 13.62 9.81 10.84
CA MET A 160 12.20 9.61 11.21
C MET A 160 11.28 9.56 9.98
N ARG A 161 11.64 10.30 8.93
CA ARG A 161 10.90 10.34 7.65
C ARG A 161 10.91 9.00 6.90
N ASP A 162 11.93 8.16 7.12
CA ASP A 162 12.04 6.84 6.47
C ASP A 162 11.00 5.85 7.01
N PHE A 163 10.42 6.14 8.19
CA PHE A 163 9.40 5.35 8.88
C PHE A 163 8.01 6.01 8.83
N ALA A 164 7.87 7.13 8.13
CA ALA A 164 6.62 7.85 8.02
C ALA A 164 5.66 7.20 7.01
N SER A 165 4.36 7.29 7.28
CA SER A 165 3.33 6.88 6.33
C SER A 165 3.32 7.79 5.09
N VAL A 166 2.67 7.33 4.02
CA VAL A 166 2.53 8.13 2.78
C VAL A 166 1.81 9.45 3.07
N GLU A 167 0.76 9.40 3.89
CA GLU A 167 -0.03 10.55 4.30
C GLU A 167 0.82 11.56 5.07
N GLN A 168 1.63 11.08 6.02
CA GLN A 168 2.57 11.91 6.77
C GLN A 168 3.62 12.57 5.87
N LEU A 169 4.11 11.86 4.85
CA LEU A 169 5.07 12.44 3.89
C LEU A 169 4.41 13.51 3.00
N ILE A 170 3.17 13.32 2.57
CA ILE A 170 2.41 14.32 1.82
C ILE A 170 2.22 15.59 2.66
N VAL A 171 1.82 15.43 3.91
CA VAL A 171 1.64 16.56 4.83
C VAL A 171 2.98 17.25 5.09
N LEU A 172 4.08 16.50 5.27
CA LEU A 172 5.41 17.07 5.47
C LEU A 172 5.83 17.98 4.31
N VAL A 173 5.63 17.53 3.07
CA VAL A 173 5.92 18.30 1.85
C VAL A 173 5.13 19.63 1.84
N ASN A 174 3.85 19.59 2.20
CA ASN A 174 3.03 20.79 2.30
C ASN A 174 3.52 21.74 3.41
N LEU A 175 3.91 21.18 4.56
CA LEU A 175 4.42 21.99 5.67
C LEU A 175 5.79 22.59 5.39
N GLU A 176 6.66 21.95 4.61
CA GLU A 176 7.93 22.52 4.17
C GLU A 176 7.70 23.80 3.36
N SER A 177 6.81 23.77 2.39
CA SER A 177 6.44 24.94 1.58
C SER A 177 5.79 26.02 2.44
N MET A 178 4.86 25.63 3.31
CA MET A 178 4.18 26.59 4.20
C MET A 178 5.14 27.22 5.20
N ASN A 179 6.07 26.47 5.78
CA ASN A 179 7.05 27.02 6.70
C ASN A 179 7.99 28.02 6.00
N ALA A 180 8.36 27.77 4.75
CA ALA A 180 9.13 28.73 3.95
C ALA A 180 8.39 30.07 3.83
N ASP A 181 7.10 30.04 3.54
CA ASP A 181 6.26 31.26 3.46
C ASP A 181 6.14 31.97 4.81
N LEU A 182 5.94 31.22 5.90
CA LEU A 182 5.86 31.79 7.25
C LEU A 182 7.21 32.38 7.72
N ILE A 183 8.35 31.81 7.29
CA ILE A 183 9.68 32.39 7.50
C ILE A 183 9.80 33.72 6.76
N HIS A 184 9.38 33.76 5.50
CA HIS A 184 9.38 34.96 4.68
C HIS A 184 8.52 36.08 5.29
N GLN A 185 7.41 35.72 5.92
CA GLN A 185 6.53 36.67 6.65
C GLN A 185 7.14 37.13 7.99
N GLY A 186 8.30 36.63 8.39
CA GLY A 186 8.97 37.04 9.63
C GLY A 186 8.33 36.51 10.92
N LEU A 187 7.49 35.47 10.87
CA LEU A 187 6.84 34.91 12.06
C LEU A 187 7.84 34.26 13.00
N SER A 188 7.58 34.41 14.30
CA SER A 188 8.38 33.75 15.34
C SER A 188 8.31 32.21 15.21
N THR A 189 9.35 31.52 15.66
CA THR A 189 9.41 30.05 15.69
C THR A 189 8.19 29.42 16.40
N GLN A 190 7.74 30.05 17.50
CA GLN A 190 6.60 29.56 18.26
C GLN A 190 5.27 29.71 17.49
N ASP A 191 5.07 30.84 16.81
CA ASP A 191 3.86 31.07 16.03
C ASP A 191 3.82 30.20 14.79
N ARG A 192 4.97 29.98 14.16
CA ARG A 192 5.11 29.05 13.04
C ARG A 192 4.74 27.63 13.47
N LEU A 193 5.30 27.15 14.58
CA LEU A 193 5.00 25.82 15.11
C LEU A 193 3.50 25.62 15.39
N LYS A 194 2.85 26.62 16.01
CA LYS A 194 1.39 26.58 16.26
C LYS A 194 0.59 26.41 14.98
N LYS A 195 0.90 27.24 13.96
CA LYS A 195 0.23 27.17 12.66
C LYS A 195 0.46 25.85 11.95
N LEU A 196 1.72 25.39 11.91
CA LEU A 196 2.09 24.13 11.26
C LEU A 196 1.42 22.92 11.93
N ARG A 197 1.33 22.90 13.27
CA ARG A 197 0.60 21.84 14.00
C ARG A 197 -0.88 21.82 13.65
N SER A 198 -1.52 22.98 13.59
CA SER A 198 -2.93 23.07 13.22
C SER A 198 -3.18 22.52 11.81
N VAL A 199 -2.32 22.89 10.86
CA VAL A 199 -2.41 22.42 9.47
C VAL A 199 -2.11 20.94 9.36
N ALA A 200 -1.08 20.44 10.04
CA ALA A 200 -0.76 19.01 10.10
C ALA A 200 -1.95 18.18 10.59
N TYR A 201 -2.57 18.60 11.69
CA TYR A 201 -3.75 17.96 12.26
C TYR A 201 -4.91 17.89 11.26
N TYR A 202 -5.23 19.01 10.63
CA TYR A 202 -6.30 19.11 9.65
C TYR A 202 -6.07 18.21 8.44
N GLN A 203 -4.86 18.26 7.88
CA GLN A 203 -4.52 17.49 6.69
C GLN A 203 -4.45 16.00 6.97
N LEU A 204 -3.85 15.58 8.09
CA LEU A 204 -3.82 14.16 8.48
C LEU A 204 -5.23 13.61 8.71
N ASN A 205 -6.09 14.33 9.41
CA ASN A 205 -7.47 13.91 9.60
C ASN A 205 -8.24 13.77 8.28
N SER A 206 -7.99 14.65 7.32
CA SER A 206 -8.62 14.58 5.99
C SER A 206 -8.11 13.39 5.15
N LEU A 207 -6.88 12.94 5.38
CA LEU A 207 -6.28 11.81 4.64
C LEU A 207 -6.58 10.44 5.28
N TYR A 208 -6.91 10.40 6.58
CA TYR A 208 -7.25 9.17 7.29
C TYR A 208 -8.77 8.85 7.32
N ASN A 209 -9.62 9.79 6.92
CA ASN A 209 -11.08 9.61 6.76
C ASN A 209 -11.42 9.34 5.30
#